data_29b321f091c49441a6771001b4e39641
#
_entry.id   29b321f091c49441a6771001b4e39641
#
_cell.length_a   1.000
_cell.length_b   1.000
_cell.length_c   1.000
_cell.angle_alpha   90.00
_cell.angle_beta   90.00
_cell.angle_gamma   90.00
#
_symmetry.space_group_name_H-M   'P 1'
#
loop_
_entity.id
_entity.type
_entity.pdbx_description
1 polymer ?
#
loop_
_entity_poly.entity_id
_entity_poly.type
_entity_poly.pdbx_seq_one_letter_code
_entity_poly.pdbx_strand_id
1 'polypeptide(L)'
;VRVRSRFGAAKHGTEMAMYRGYAAPRGGYDGDYRLFTQQTEMVRYPIRLGNMCVGDVVETGTDVQLLRIGDRVVGHGSFRQEHVWAERSVRKLPDDMPWQAAVCLDPADFALGAVRDGHVRIGDAVAVFGMGAIGLMAVQLARLAGAHPVIAVEPIPLRRKVAAACGADLVLDPSDGDAG
;
A
#
# COMPACT_ATOMS: atom_id res chain seq x y z
N VAL A 1 5.14 10.66 -19.84
CA VAL A 1 6.18 9.62 -19.96
C VAL A 1 5.56 8.27 -20.29
N ARG A 2 6.23 7.45 -21.10
CA ARG A 2 5.91 6.04 -21.29
C ARG A 2 6.84 5.20 -20.43
N VAL A 3 6.24 4.34 -19.60
CA VAL A 3 6.94 3.53 -18.61
C VAL A 3 6.72 2.06 -18.93
N ARG A 4 7.82 1.30 -19.03
CA ARG A 4 7.77 -0.16 -19.14
C ARG A 4 7.79 -0.78 -17.76
N SER A 5 6.74 -1.54 -17.44
CA SER A 5 6.58 -2.21 -16.15
C SER A 5 7.68 -3.25 -15.90
N ARG A 6 8.24 -3.23 -14.72
CA ARG A 6 9.17 -4.24 -14.20
C ARG A 6 8.56 -5.07 -13.10
N PHE A 7 7.81 -4.40 -12.22
CA PHE A 7 7.22 -5.01 -11.06
C PHE A 7 5.87 -4.38 -10.75
N GLY A 8 4.91 -5.16 -10.30
CA GLY A 8 3.61 -4.71 -9.82
C GLY A 8 3.21 -5.50 -8.59
N ALA A 9 2.46 -4.88 -7.70
CA ALA A 9 1.92 -5.54 -6.52
C ALA A 9 0.40 -5.45 -6.50
N ALA A 10 -0.25 -6.56 -6.17
CA ALA A 10 -1.67 -6.61 -5.89
C ALA A 10 -1.94 -6.08 -4.48
N LYS A 11 -2.89 -5.19 -4.35
CA LYS A 11 -3.47 -4.78 -3.07
C LYS A 11 -4.56 -5.78 -2.71
N HIS A 12 -4.14 -6.91 -2.14
CA HIS A 12 -4.96 -8.11 -2.03
C HIS A 12 -6.35 -7.85 -1.42
N GLY A 13 -6.48 -7.04 -0.37
CA GLY A 13 -7.77 -6.75 0.25
C GLY A 13 -8.74 -6.07 -0.71
N THR A 14 -8.30 -5.02 -1.39
CA THR A 14 -9.12 -4.25 -2.33
C THR A 14 -9.38 -5.01 -3.63
N GLU A 15 -8.35 -5.60 -4.21
CA GLU A 15 -8.46 -6.25 -5.52
C GLU A 15 -9.20 -7.58 -5.45
N MET A 16 -9.02 -8.35 -4.37
CA MET A 16 -9.81 -9.57 -4.16
C MET A 16 -11.28 -9.25 -3.89
N ALA A 17 -11.58 -8.16 -3.18
CA ALA A 17 -12.95 -7.70 -3.01
C ALA A 17 -13.60 -7.35 -4.37
N MET A 18 -12.85 -6.64 -5.23
CA MET A 18 -13.29 -6.32 -6.60
C MET A 18 -13.44 -7.58 -7.44
N TYR A 19 -12.43 -8.46 -7.43
CA TYR A 19 -12.43 -9.71 -8.19
C TYR A 19 -13.60 -10.63 -7.85
N ARG A 20 -13.94 -10.73 -6.55
CA ARG A 20 -15.06 -11.54 -6.04
C ARG A 20 -16.41 -10.83 -6.08
N GLY A 21 -16.45 -9.58 -6.52
CA GLY A 21 -17.67 -8.78 -6.54
C GLY A 21 -18.15 -8.29 -5.17
N TYR A 22 -17.32 -8.36 -4.13
CA TYR A 22 -17.67 -7.87 -2.78
C TYR A 22 -17.45 -6.37 -2.62
N ALA A 23 -16.72 -5.75 -3.53
CA ALA A 23 -16.52 -4.31 -3.47
C ALA A 23 -17.90 -3.66 -3.51
N ALA A 24 -18.29 -3.03 -2.40
CA ALA A 24 -19.48 -2.22 -2.38
C ALA A 24 -19.38 -1.20 -3.53
N PRO A 25 -20.43 -1.04 -4.34
CA PRO A 25 -20.44 -0.03 -5.36
C PRO A 25 -20.16 1.31 -4.67
N ARG A 26 -19.06 1.94 -5.04
CA ARG A 26 -18.80 3.29 -4.58
C ARG A 26 -19.68 4.21 -5.39
N GLY A 27 -20.63 4.84 -4.73
CA GLY A 27 -21.37 5.95 -5.31
C GLY A 27 -20.44 7.11 -5.68
N GLY A 28 -20.95 8.07 -6.41
CA GLY A 28 -20.24 9.33 -6.65
C GLY A 28 -19.83 9.95 -5.30
N TYR A 29 -18.66 10.55 -5.25
CA TYR A 29 -18.27 11.35 -4.09
C TYR A 29 -19.06 12.65 -4.10
N ASP A 30 -19.84 12.88 -3.05
CA ASP A 30 -20.55 14.13 -2.82
C ASP A 30 -19.60 15.09 -2.08
N GLY A 31 -19.19 16.14 -2.77
CA GLY A 31 -18.26 17.13 -2.25
C GLY A 31 -18.82 18.01 -1.13
N ASP A 32 -20.15 18.22 -1.10
CA ASP A 32 -20.81 19.06 -0.12
C ASP A 32 -20.94 18.33 1.23
N TYR A 33 -21.31 17.06 1.18
CA TYR A 33 -21.41 16.22 2.37
C TYR A 33 -20.12 15.46 2.70
N ARG A 34 -19.12 15.50 1.83
CA ARG A 34 -17.82 14.78 1.96
C ARG A 34 -17.97 13.28 2.20
N LEU A 35 -18.95 12.66 1.58
CA LEU A 35 -19.20 11.24 1.69
C LEU A 35 -19.49 10.60 0.31
N PHE A 36 -19.35 9.29 0.26
CA PHE A 36 -19.75 8.54 -0.92
C PHE A 36 -21.24 8.22 -0.86
N THR A 37 -21.97 8.60 -1.91
CA THR A 37 -23.38 8.24 -2.04
C THR A 37 -23.52 6.75 -2.32
N GLN A 38 -24.64 6.17 -1.89
CA GLN A 38 -24.90 4.77 -2.23
C GLN A 38 -25.18 4.64 -3.72
N GLN A 39 -24.44 3.76 -4.39
CA GLN A 39 -24.78 3.33 -5.74
C GLN A 39 -25.12 1.84 -5.74
N THR A 40 -26.14 1.48 -6.48
CA THR A 40 -26.64 0.13 -6.64
C THR A 40 -26.00 -0.62 -7.82
N GLU A 41 -25.02 -0.04 -8.49
CA GLU A 41 -24.37 -0.70 -9.62
C GLU A 41 -23.41 -1.79 -9.14
N MET A 42 -23.71 -3.01 -9.52
CA MET A 42 -22.83 -4.16 -9.32
C MET A 42 -21.53 -4.00 -10.13
N VAL A 43 -20.45 -4.60 -9.63
CA VAL A 43 -19.17 -4.67 -10.36
C VAL A 43 -19.40 -5.29 -11.74
N ARG A 44 -19.10 -4.57 -12.79
CA ARG A 44 -19.19 -5.08 -14.17
C ARG A 44 -17.84 -5.64 -14.61
N TYR A 45 -17.83 -6.89 -15.03
CA TYR A 45 -16.63 -7.53 -15.59
C TYR A 45 -16.57 -7.34 -17.12
N PRO A 46 -15.35 -7.31 -17.72
CA PRO A 46 -14.05 -7.46 -17.10
C PRO A 46 -13.58 -6.20 -16.35
N ILE A 47 -12.88 -6.38 -15.22
CA ILE A 47 -12.24 -5.31 -14.46
C ILE A 47 -10.72 -5.36 -14.62
N ARG A 48 -10.09 -4.20 -14.52
CA ARG A 48 -8.63 -4.11 -14.50
C ARG A 48 -8.15 -4.16 -13.05
N LEU A 49 -7.30 -5.12 -12.75
CA LEU A 49 -6.63 -5.26 -11.46
C LEU A 49 -5.23 -4.65 -11.50
N GLY A 50 -4.67 -4.37 -10.35
CA GLY A 50 -3.36 -3.76 -10.14
C GLY A 50 -3.48 -2.41 -9.44
N ASN A 51 -2.55 -2.16 -8.52
CA ASN A 51 -2.53 -0.94 -7.72
C ASN A 51 -1.25 -0.13 -7.93
N MET A 52 -0.10 -0.76 -7.70
CA MET A 52 1.20 -0.12 -7.84
C MET A 52 2.01 -0.81 -8.93
N CYS A 53 2.71 0.01 -9.71
CA CYS A 53 3.65 -0.45 -10.70
C CYS A 53 4.96 0.33 -10.58
N VAL A 54 6.07 -0.38 -10.66
CA VAL A 54 7.40 0.19 -10.84
C VAL A 54 7.93 -0.19 -12.21
N GLY A 55 8.63 0.73 -12.85
CA GLY A 55 9.14 0.51 -14.20
C GLY A 55 10.21 1.52 -14.60
N ASP A 56 10.71 1.33 -15.81
CA ASP A 56 11.67 2.23 -16.44
C ASP A 56 10.95 3.17 -17.40
N VAL A 57 11.32 4.44 -17.39
CA VAL A 57 10.92 5.40 -18.41
C VAL A 57 11.59 4.99 -19.73
N VAL A 58 10.78 4.70 -20.74
CA VAL A 58 11.27 4.28 -22.07
C VAL A 58 11.07 5.34 -23.14
N GLU A 59 10.22 6.33 -22.85
CA GLU A 59 9.95 7.46 -23.74
C GLU A 59 9.46 8.66 -22.95
N THR A 60 9.83 9.87 -23.40
CA THR A 60 9.36 11.14 -22.83
C THR A 60 8.70 11.98 -23.91
N GLY A 61 7.64 12.69 -23.55
CA GLY A 61 7.07 13.75 -24.40
C GLY A 61 7.89 15.04 -24.29
N THR A 62 7.55 16.00 -25.15
CA THR A 62 8.24 17.31 -25.24
C THR A 62 8.15 18.14 -23.95
N ASP A 63 7.07 17.98 -23.19
CA ASP A 63 6.79 18.79 -21.98
C ASP A 63 7.34 18.18 -20.70
N VAL A 64 7.99 17.01 -20.78
CA VAL A 64 8.60 16.33 -19.64
C VAL A 64 9.92 17.03 -19.26
N GLN A 65 10.02 17.45 -18.01
CA GLN A 65 11.15 18.25 -17.51
C GLN A 65 12.02 17.55 -16.47
N LEU A 66 11.40 16.71 -15.61
CA LEU A 66 12.06 16.13 -14.45
C LEU A 66 12.50 14.68 -14.65
N LEU A 67 11.89 13.99 -15.62
CA LEU A 67 12.16 12.59 -15.90
C LEU A 67 12.90 12.41 -17.23
N ARG A 68 13.75 11.40 -17.28
CA ARG A 68 14.56 11.03 -18.47
C ARG A 68 14.37 9.55 -18.78
N ILE A 69 14.63 9.17 -20.04
CA ILE A 69 14.70 7.77 -20.45
C ILE A 69 15.72 7.05 -19.57
N GLY A 70 15.34 5.90 -19.04
CA GLY A 70 16.13 5.10 -18.11
C GLY A 70 15.85 5.39 -16.63
N ASP A 71 15.15 6.46 -16.28
CA ASP A 71 14.76 6.71 -14.90
C ASP A 71 13.83 5.61 -14.40
N ARG A 72 14.09 5.17 -13.16
CA ARG A 72 13.24 4.23 -12.45
C ARG A 72 12.12 5.01 -11.75
N VAL A 73 10.88 4.59 -11.97
CA VAL A 73 9.71 5.29 -11.43
C VAL A 73 8.71 4.34 -10.81
N VAL A 74 7.90 4.85 -9.89
CA VAL A 74 6.74 4.19 -9.31
C VAL A 74 5.50 5.04 -9.53
N GLY A 75 4.37 4.38 -9.80
CA GLY A 75 3.09 5.04 -9.98
C GLY A 75 1.92 4.09 -9.75
N HIS A 76 0.74 4.67 -9.60
CA HIS A 76 -0.50 3.89 -9.52
C HIS A 76 -0.89 3.39 -10.92
N GLY A 77 -1.09 2.08 -11.05
CA GLY A 77 -1.48 1.51 -12.33
C GLY A 77 -1.91 0.05 -12.24
N SER A 78 -2.77 -0.34 -13.18
CA SER A 78 -3.18 -1.73 -13.33
C SER A 78 -2.04 -2.60 -13.86
N PHE A 79 -2.17 -3.92 -13.73
CA PHE A 79 -1.22 -4.86 -14.31
C PHE A 79 -1.23 -4.76 -15.84
N ARG A 80 -0.17 -4.24 -16.41
CA ARG A 80 0.08 -4.14 -17.86
C ARG A 80 1.57 -3.97 -18.14
N GLN A 81 1.96 -4.21 -19.37
CA GLN A 81 3.36 -4.15 -19.79
C GLN A 81 3.89 -2.71 -19.83
N GLU A 82 3.06 -1.76 -20.23
CA GLU A 82 3.45 -0.35 -20.35
C GLU A 82 2.33 0.58 -19.89
N HIS A 83 2.73 1.72 -19.37
CA HIS A 83 1.85 2.81 -18.96
C HIS A 83 2.26 4.09 -19.68
N VAL A 84 1.25 4.90 -20.00
CA VAL A 84 1.47 6.30 -20.36
C VAL A 84 0.92 7.15 -19.23
N TRP A 85 1.79 7.89 -18.58
CA TRP A 85 1.46 8.72 -17.42
C TRP A 85 1.89 10.16 -17.60
N ALA A 86 1.14 11.09 -16.99
CA ALA A 86 1.64 12.43 -16.78
C ALA A 86 2.85 12.36 -15.82
N GLU A 87 3.86 13.20 -16.03
CA GLU A 87 5.06 13.24 -15.19
C GLU A 87 4.73 13.38 -13.70
N ARG A 88 3.77 14.24 -13.36
CA ARG A 88 3.28 14.44 -11.98
C ARG A 88 2.63 13.24 -11.31
N SER A 89 2.24 12.22 -12.10
CA SER A 89 1.54 11.02 -11.62
C SER A 89 2.50 9.90 -11.23
N VAL A 90 3.78 10.09 -11.40
CA VAL A 90 4.83 9.14 -11.05
C VAL A 90 5.89 9.79 -10.18
N ARG A 91 6.60 8.98 -9.43
CA ARG A 91 7.72 9.41 -8.60
C ARG A 91 8.99 8.72 -9.07
N LYS A 92 10.06 9.48 -9.27
CA LYS A 92 11.39 8.94 -9.50
C LYS A 92 11.87 8.23 -8.24
N LEU A 93 12.41 7.04 -8.41
CA LEU A 93 12.96 6.24 -7.32
C LEU A 93 14.43 6.59 -7.10
N PRO A 94 14.91 6.55 -5.84
CA PRO A 94 16.34 6.52 -5.56
C PRO A 94 17.04 5.35 -6.26
N ASP A 95 18.28 5.53 -6.66
CA ASP A 95 19.02 4.54 -7.46
C ASP A 95 19.27 3.23 -6.68
N ASP A 96 19.37 3.31 -5.35
CA ASP A 96 19.61 2.19 -4.44
C ASP A 96 18.32 1.51 -3.95
N MET A 97 17.14 2.06 -4.26
CA MET A 97 15.87 1.49 -3.80
C MET A 97 15.54 0.19 -4.53
N PRO A 98 15.31 -0.95 -3.82
CA PRO A 98 14.85 -2.18 -4.44
C PRO A 98 13.46 -2.02 -5.07
N TRP A 99 13.23 -2.65 -6.22
CA TRP A 99 11.93 -2.64 -6.90
C TRP A 99 10.79 -3.12 -5.99
N GLN A 100 11.08 -4.16 -5.18
CA GLN A 100 10.13 -4.75 -4.23
C GLN A 100 9.72 -3.78 -3.13
N ALA A 101 10.65 -2.95 -2.65
CA ALA A 101 10.34 -1.92 -1.67
C ALA A 101 9.48 -0.80 -2.30
N ALA A 102 9.79 -0.42 -3.53
CA ALA A 102 9.07 0.66 -4.21
C ALA A 102 7.58 0.35 -4.44
N VAL A 103 7.18 -0.91 -4.70
CA VAL A 103 5.76 -1.28 -4.85
C VAL A 103 4.99 -1.26 -3.55
N CYS A 104 5.66 -1.18 -2.41
CA CYS A 104 5.05 -1.06 -1.09
C CYS A 104 4.71 0.39 -0.71
N LEU A 105 4.90 1.35 -1.62
CA LEU A 105 4.60 2.77 -1.35
C LEU A 105 3.17 2.99 -0.87
N ASP A 106 2.18 2.39 -1.53
CA ASP A 106 0.78 2.54 -1.14
C ASP A 106 0.48 2.00 0.28
N PRO A 107 0.80 0.73 0.64
CA PRO A 107 0.60 0.28 2.01
C PRO A 107 1.43 1.05 3.04
N ALA A 108 2.61 1.56 2.68
CA ALA A 108 3.42 2.37 3.57
C ALA A 108 2.80 3.75 3.83
N ASP A 109 2.19 4.37 2.81
CA ASP A 109 1.50 5.65 2.95
C ASP A 109 0.30 5.55 3.90
N PHE A 110 -0.52 4.49 3.76
CA PHE A 110 -1.61 4.21 4.71
C PHE A 110 -1.11 3.96 6.13
N ALA A 111 -0.05 3.17 6.29
CA ALA A 111 0.52 2.88 7.59
C ALA A 111 1.13 4.15 8.23
N LEU A 112 1.78 5.00 7.44
CA LEU A 112 2.31 6.29 7.91
C LEU A 112 1.19 7.21 8.39
N GLY A 113 0.08 7.28 7.63
CA GLY A 113 -1.11 8.00 8.03
C GLY A 113 -1.63 7.51 9.39
N ALA A 114 -1.79 6.19 9.55
CA ALA A 114 -2.28 5.59 10.79
C ALA A 114 -1.37 5.90 12.00
N VAL A 115 -0.04 5.82 11.85
CA VAL A 115 0.91 6.15 12.93
C VAL A 115 0.85 7.64 13.30
N ARG A 116 0.75 8.53 12.31
CA ARG A 116 0.60 9.97 12.53
C ARG A 116 -0.72 10.34 13.20
N ASP A 117 -1.83 9.82 12.69
CA ASP A 117 -3.17 10.14 13.17
C ASP A 117 -3.44 9.49 14.53
N GLY A 118 -2.78 8.35 14.81
CA GLY A 118 -2.72 7.72 16.12
C GLY A 118 -1.84 8.47 17.14
N HIS A 119 -1.16 9.54 16.71
CA HIS A 119 -0.27 10.35 17.56
C HIS A 119 0.78 9.54 18.33
N VAL A 120 1.30 8.48 17.71
CA VAL A 120 2.30 7.60 18.33
C VAL A 120 3.55 8.39 18.72
N ARG A 121 3.97 8.23 19.97
CA ARG A 121 5.10 8.92 20.59
C ARG A 121 6.16 7.95 21.07
N ILE A 122 7.33 8.48 21.37
CA ILE A 122 8.43 7.70 21.99
C ILE A 122 7.94 7.10 23.30
N GLY A 123 8.10 5.78 23.45
CA GLY A 123 7.72 5.02 24.65
C GLY A 123 6.26 4.57 24.69
N ASP A 124 5.42 4.94 23.72
CA ASP A 124 4.05 4.44 23.66
C ASP A 124 4.04 2.94 23.36
N ALA A 125 3.17 2.19 24.05
CA ALA A 125 2.84 0.82 23.67
C ALA A 125 1.85 0.83 22.51
N VAL A 126 2.18 0.11 21.42
CA VAL A 126 1.36 0.07 20.20
C VAL A 126 0.99 -1.36 19.86
N ALA A 127 -0.30 -1.65 19.75
CA ALA A 127 -0.81 -2.91 19.25
C ALA A 127 -1.30 -2.76 17.80
N VAL A 128 -0.81 -3.64 16.92
CA VAL A 128 -1.21 -3.69 15.50
C VAL A 128 -1.93 -5.01 15.24
N PHE A 129 -3.19 -4.93 14.82
CA PHE A 129 -4.01 -6.09 14.51
C PHE A 129 -4.01 -6.39 13.01
N GLY A 130 -3.61 -7.60 12.64
CA GLY A 130 -3.55 -8.07 11.25
C GLY A 130 -2.22 -7.72 10.55
N MET A 131 -1.42 -8.75 10.26
CA MET A 131 -0.11 -8.64 9.63
C MET A 131 -0.19 -8.84 8.11
N GLY A 132 -1.08 -8.07 7.46
CA GLY A 132 -1.03 -7.84 6.02
C GLY A 132 0.02 -6.78 5.66
N ALA A 133 0.05 -6.34 4.41
CA ALA A 133 1.04 -5.35 3.95
C ALA A 133 1.01 -4.06 4.79
N ILE A 134 -0.17 -3.53 5.10
CA ILE A 134 -0.30 -2.31 5.91
C ILE A 134 0.15 -2.55 7.35
N GLY A 135 -0.30 -3.66 7.99
CA GLY A 135 0.10 -3.96 9.37
C GLY A 135 1.60 -4.16 9.53
N LEU A 136 2.25 -4.87 8.60
CA LEU A 136 3.72 -5.03 8.62
C LEU A 136 4.46 -3.70 8.44
N MET A 137 3.93 -2.78 7.64
CA MET A 137 4.48 -1.42 7.54
C MET A 137 4.22 -0.62 8.81
N ALA A 138 3.04 -0.74 9.42
CA ALA A 138 2.70 -0.05 10.66
C ALA A 138 3.61 -0.47 11.82
N VAL A 139 3.94 -1.76 11.96
CA VAL A 139 4.91 -2.27 12.94
C VAL A 139 6.26 -1.57 12.78
N GLN A 140 6.79 -1.52 11.56
CA GLN A 140 8.08 -0.89 11.28
C GLN A 140 8.05 0.63 11.56
N LEU A 141 6.99 1.31 11.13
CA LEU A 141 6.83 2.75 11.32
C LEU A 141 6.61 3.13 12.79
N ALA A 142 5.86 2.33 13.55
CA ALA A 142 5.68 2.52 14.99
C ALA A 142 7.04 2.43 15.72
N ARG A 143 7.85 1.44 15.37
CA ARG A 143 9.22 1.34 15.93
C ARG A 143 10.09 2.55 15.57
N LEU A 144 10.07 2.98 14.32
CA LEU A 144 10.80 4.18 13.88
C LEU A 144 10.31 5.44 14.59
N ALA A 145 9.04 5.51 14.97
CA ALA A 145 8.49 6.58 15.79
C ALA A 145 8.90 6.49 17.28
N GLY A 146 9.57 5.40 17.68
CA GLY A 146 10.04 5.19 19.05
C GLY A 146 9.03 4.52 19.98
N ALA A 147 8.00 3.89 19.43
CA ALA A 147 7.05 3.10 20.23
C ALA A 147 7.74 1.85 20.84
N HIS A 148 7.39 1.52 22.08
CA HIS A 148 7.85 0.32 22.76
C HIS A 148 6.93 -0.01 23.96
N PRO A 149 6.40 -1.26 24.06
CA PRO A 149 6.53 -2.34 23.08
C PRO A 149 5.66 -2.13 21.84
N VAL A 150 6.06 -2.70 20.70
CA VAL A 150 5.22 -2.86 19.52
C VAL A 150 4.74 -4.31 19.45
N ILE A 151 3.43 -4.48 19.54
CA ILE A 151 2.75 -5.77 19.65
C ILE A 151 2.03 -6.07 18.31
N ALA A 152 2.31 -7.22 17.72
CA ALA A 152 1.64 -7.71 16.52
C ALA A 152 0.65 -8.81 16.88
N VAL A 153 -0.60 -8.69 16.45
CA VAL A 153 -1.65 -9.70 16.66
C VAL A 153 -2.08 -10.26 15.30
N GLU A 154 -1.90 -11.56 15.07
CA GLU A 154 -2.14 -12.19 13.76
C GLU A 154 -2.39 -13.69 13.90
N PRO A 155 -3.49 -14.25 13.36
CA PRO A 155 -3.77 -15.68 13.45
C PRO A 155 -2.87 -16.54 12.55
N ILE A 156 -2.31 -16.00 11.46
CA ILE A 156 -1.55 -16.78 10.47
C ILE A 156 -0.08 -16.91 10.88
N PRO A 157 0.44 -18.14 11.15
CA PRO A 157 1.80 -18.34 11.67
C PRO A 157 2.90 -17.72 10.81
N LEU A 158 2.78 -17.84 9.47
CA LEU A 158 3.76 -17.26 8.55
C LEU A 158 3.84 -15.74 8.70
N ARG A 159 2.71 -15.07 8.84
CA ARG A 159 2.65 -13.61 9.00
C ARG A 159 3.20 -13.18 10.36
N ARG A 160 2.95 -13.97 11.42
CA ARG A 160 3.58 -13.75 12.73
C ARG A 160 5.09 -13.79 12.64
N LYS A 161 5.64 -14.78 11.94
CA LYS A 161 7.08 -14.88 11.71
C LYS A 161 7.66 -13.65 11.00
N VAL A 162 6.94 -13.14 10.00
CA VAL A 162 7.34 -11.92 9.27
C VAL A 162 7.24 -10.70 10.19
N ALA A 163 6.19 -10.58 11.02
CA ALA A 163 6.03 -9.49 11.96
C ALA A 163 7.19 -9.40 12.96
N ALA A 164 7.64 -10.53 13.49
CA ALA A 164 8.82 -10.60 14.34
C ALA A 164 10.08 -10.12 13.61
N ALA A 165 10.28 -10.54 12.35
CA ALA A 165 11.39 -10.08 11.52
C ALA A 165 11.29 -8.58 11.16
N CYS A 166 10.09 -8.02 11.10
CA CYS A 166 9.83 -6.57 10.92
C CYS A 166 10.03 -5.78 12.22
N GLY A 167 10.31 -6.44 13.34
CA GLY A 167 10.68 -5.80 14.59
C GLY A 167 9.54 -5.65 15.60
N ALA A 168 8.47 -6.44 15.52
CA ALA A 168 7.52 -6.53 16.62
C ALA A 168 8.22 -7.09 17.87
N ASP A 169 8.01 -6.44 19.01
CA ASP A 169 8.58 -6.88 20.29
C ASP A 169 7.83 -8.09 20.85
N LEU A 170 6.52 -8.13 20.63
CA LEU A 170 5.64 -9.24 20.97
C LEU A 170 4.81 -9.63 19.74
N VAL A 171 4.59 -10.93 19.59
CA VAL A 171 3.76 -11.46 18.51
C VAL A 171 2.76 -12.46 19.09
N LEU A 172 1.49 -12.16 18.96
CA LEU A 172 0.40 -12.90 19.58
C LEU A 172 -0.47 -13.61 18.55
N ASP A 173 -0.91 -14.81 18.88
CA ASP A 173 -2.00 -15.50 18.20
C ASP A 173 -3.30 -15.20 18.95
N PRO A 174 -4.29 -14.55 18.31
CA PRO A 174 -5.55 -14.25 18.99
C PRO A 174 -6.35 -15.52 19.36
N SER A 175 -6.02 -16.70 18.83
CA SER A 175 -6.65 -17.96 19.20
C SER A 175 -6.12 -18.54 20.53
N ASP A 176 -4.95 -18.11 21.01
CA ASP A 176 -4.33 -18.62 22.25
C ASP A 176 -4.90 -17.96 23.52
N GLY A 177 -5.78 -16.97 23.39
CA GLY A 177 -6.42 -16.27 24.51
C GLY A 177 -7.00 -14.93 24.11
N ASP A 178 -7.49 -14.18 25.09
CA ASP A 178 -7.93 -12.82 24.89
C ASP A 178 -6.71 -11.92 24.67
N ALA A 179 -6.64 -11.34 23.49
CA ALA A 179 -5.53 -10.45 23.10
C ALA A 179 -5.79 -8.97 23.43
N GLY A 180 -6.89 -8.69 24.15
CA GLY A 180 -7.35 -7.34 24.54
C GLY A 180 -7.28 -7.09 26.02
#